data_e87a2850cca406d6ec0bfc5a4b877d97
#
_entry.id   e87a2850cca406d6ec0bfc5a4b877d97
#
_cell.length_a   1.000
_cell.length_b   1.000
_cell.length_c   1.000
_cell.angle_alpha   90.00
_cell.angle_beta   90.00
_cell.angle_gamma   90.00
#
_symmetry.space_group_name_H-M   'P 1'
#
loop_
_entity.id
_entity.type
_entity.pdbx_description
1 polymer ?
#
loop_
_entity_poly.entity_id
_entity_poly.type
_entity_poly.pdbx_seq_one_letter_code
_entity_poly.pdbx_strand_id
1 'polypeptide(L)'
;MIDAIARVRRFNRAVTTEVGALDTSFLGRDRPLGAARVLNLIGHGQGDVAAIRATLDLDSGLMSRLLRGLEEEGLVATDPHPDDARRRIARLTQAGRREFKAYERLSDAQATTILGRCVRRDDVLAAMDLLATVLGQARITVEETDPRGPAARHCLG
;
A
#
# COMPACT_ATOMS: atom_id res chain seq x y z
N MET A 1 -28.68 -3.75 13.29
CA MET A 1 -27.79 -4.32 12.23
C MET A 1 -27.70 -3.43 10.98
N ILE A 2 -28.83 -2.92 10.45
CA ILE A 2 -28.85 -2.02 9.27
C ILE A 2 -28.03 -0.74 9.51
N ASP A 3 -28.11 -0.15 10.71
CA ASP A 3 -27.35 1.07 11.07
C ASP A 3 -25.83 0.83 11.04
N ALA A 4 -25.33 -0.29 11.55
CA ALA A 4 -23.91 -0.61 11.55
C ALA A 4 -23.36 -0.75 10.12
N ILE A 5 -24.09 -1.45 9.25
CA ILE A 5 -23.71 -1.60 7.84
C ILE A 5 -23.70 -0.24 7.12
N ALA A 6 -24.70 0.60 7.37
CA ALA A 6 -24.77 1.93 6.79
C ALA A 6 -23.59 2.82 7.23
N ARG A 7 -23.16 2.71 8.49
CA ARG A 7 -21.99 3.42 9.03
C ARG A 7 -20.69 2.99 8.34
N VAL A 8 -20.48 1.67 8.16
CA VAL A 8 -19.31 1.16 7.44
C VAL A 8 -19.30 1.67 5.99
N ARG A 9 -20.43 1.60 5.29
CA ARG A 9 -20.53 2.09 3.92
C ARG A 9 -20.26 3.60 3.82
N ARG A 10 -20.76 4.38 4.77
CA ARG A 10 -20.50 5.83 4.83
C ARG A 10 -19.02 6.12 5.06
N PHE A 11 -18.39 5.41 6.01
CA PHE A 11 -16.96 5.51 6.26
C PHE A 11 -16.14 5.19 5.02
N ASN A 12 -16.40 4.06 4.35
CA ASN A 12 -15.67 3.67 3.14
C ASN A 12 -15.76 4.74 2.05
N ARG A 13 -16.96 5.30 1.81
CA ARG A 13 -17.12 6.39 0.83
C ARG A 13 -16.32 7.64 1.21
N ALA A 14 -16.38 8.04 2.47
CA ALA A 14 -15.67 9.22 2.96
C ALA A 14 -14.14 9.05 2.79
N VAL A 15 -13.60 7.89 3.17
CA VAL A 15 -12.16 7.59 3.01
C VAL A 15 -11.76 7.56 1.54
N THR A 16 -12.53 6.88 0.69
CA THR A 16 -12.24 6.80 -0.75
C THR A 16 -12.17 8.18 -1.39
N THR A 17 -13.11 9.06 -1.03
CA THR A 17 -13.13 10.45 -1.53
C THR A 17 -11.97 11.26 -0.98
N GLU A 18 -11.72 11.22 0.34
CA GLU A 18 -10.67 12.03 0.98
C GLU A 18 -9.26 11.62 0.52
N VAL A 19 -9.04 10.33 0.28
CA VAL A 19 -7.75 9.80 -0.21
C VAL A 19 -7.57 10.03 -1.71
N GLY A 20 -8.63 10.37 -2.46
CA GLY A 20 -8.56 10.48 -3.93
C GLY A 20 -8.25 9.14 -4.60
N ALA A 21 -8.79 8.04 -4.05
CA ALA A 21 -8.45 6.69 -4.52
C ALA A 21 -8.91 6.40 -5.96
N LEU A 22 -9.87 7.16 -6.46
CA LEU A 22 -10.40 7.06 -7.83
C LEU A 22 -9.79 8.09 -8.79
N ASP A 23 -8.92 8.96 -8.29
CA ASP A 23 -8.30 9.99 -9.11
C ASP A 23 -7.23 9.38 -10.01
N THR A 24 -7.18 9.81 -11.25
CA THR A 24 -6.11 9.46 -12.20
C THR A 24 -4.80 10.15 -11.86
N SER A 25 -4.86 11.23 -11.09
CA SER A 25 -3.74 12.06 -10.64
C SER A 25 -3.73 12.17 -9.11
N PHE A 26 -3.21 11.14 -8.43
CA PHE A 26 -3.12 11.15 -6.97
C PHE A 26 -2.23 12.29 -6.49
N LEU A 27 -2.77 13.09 -5.59
CA LEU A 27 -2.12 14.31 -5.06
C LEU A 27 -1.63 15.28 -6.16
N GLY A 28 -2.27 15.29 -7.32
CA GLY A 28 -1.91 16.17 -8.44
C GLY A 28 -0.57 15.83 -9.10
N ARG A 29 -0.11 14.58 -9.01
CA ARG A 29 1.20 14.14 -9.54
C ARG A 29 1.09 13.27 -10.79
N ASP A 30 -0.01 13.35 -11.52
CA ASP A 30 -0.25 12.69 -12.82
C ASP A 30 -0.10 11.17 -12.83
N ARG A 31 -0.28 10.53 -11.67
CA ARG A 31 -0.25 9.08 -11.50
C ARG A 31 -1.37 8.61 -10.60
N PRO A 32 -1.92 7.41 -10.86
CA PRO A 32 -2.92 6.81 -9.98
C PRO A 32 -2.31 6.42 -8.63
N LEU A 33 -3.15 6.34 -7.60
CA LEU A 33 -2.77 5.94 -6.23
C LEU A 33 -1.93 4.66 -6.20
N GLY A 34 -2.24 3.67 -7.06
CA GLY A 34 -1.48 2.41 -7.12
C GLY A 34 -0.01 2.61 -7.45
N ALA A 35 0.32 3.46 -8.44
CA ALA A 35 1.70 3.79 -8.80
C ALA A 35 2.41 4.55 -7.66
N ALA A 36 1.72 5.50 -7.03
CA ALA A 36 2.26 6.23 -5.88
C ALA A 36 2.57 5.28 -4.70
N ARG A 37 1.72 4.29 -4.43
CA ARG A 37 1.96 3.28 -3.38
C ARG A 37 3.15 2.37 -3.69
N VAL A 38 3.32 1.93 -4.93
CA VAL A 38 4.52 1.18 -5.34
C VAL A 38 5.78 2.01 -5.12
N LEU A 39 5.78 3.26 -5.59
CA LEU A 39 6.90 4.18 -5.41
C LEU A 39 7.22 4.42 -3.92
N ASN A 40 6.19 4.54 -3.08
CA ASN A 40 6.31 4.74 -1.64
C ASN A 40 6.98 3.54 -0.95
N LEU A 41 6.54 2.31 -1.23
CA LEU A 41 7.15 1.10 -0.67
C LEU A 41 8.62 0.97 -1.06
N ILE A 42 8.96 1.23 -2.32
CA ILE A 42 10.35 1.22 -2.78
C ILE A 42 11.17 2.29 -2.04
N GLY A 43 10.60 3.49 -1.86
CA GLY A 43 11.22 4.59 -1.12
C GLY A 43 11.50 4.28 0.34
N HIS A 44 10.68 3.44 0.98
CA HIS A 44 10.86 2.94 2.34
C HIS A 44 11.75 1.68 2.42
N GLY A 45 12.39 1.29 1.31
CA GLY A 45 13.37 0.20 1.28
C GLY A 45 12.81 -1.17 0.90
N GLN A 46 11.51 -1.29 0.62
CA GLN A 46 10.91 -2.53 0.14
C GLN A 46 11.12 -2.63 -1.38
N GLY A 47 12.23 -3.22 -1.80
CA GLY A 47 12.58 -3.33 -3.22
C GLY A 47 12.11 -4.60 -3.93
N ASP A 48 11.84 -5.69 -3.20
CA ASP A 48 11.40 -6.95 -3.80
C ASP A 48 10.01 -6.81 -4.44
N VAL A 49 9.95 -6.95 -5.76
CA VAL A 49 8.73 -6.76 -6.55
C VAL A 49 7.61 -7.73 -6.13
N ALA A 50 7.95 -8.97 -5.79
CA ALA A 50 6.97 -9.96 -5.33
C ALA A 50 6.40 -9.57 -3.94
N ALA A 51 7.26 -9.08 -3.04
CA ALA A 51 6.83 -8.61 -1.72
C ALA A 51 5.96 -7.34 -1.83
N ILE A 52 6.32 -6.39 -2.69
CA ILE A 52 5.49 -5.19 -2.96
C ILE A 52 4.10 -5.61 -3.46
N ARG A 53 4.07 -6.53 -4.44
CA ARG A 53 2.81 -7.05 -5.01
C ARG A 53 1.93 -7.66 -3.92
N ALA A 54 2.50 -8.48 -3.04
CA ALA A 54 1.77 -9.12 -1.94
C ALA A 54 1.27 -8.08 -0.92
N THR A 55 2.12 -7.11 -0.54
CA THR A 55 1.75 -6.04 0.40
C THR A 55 0.57 -5.20 -0.11
N LEU A 56 0.52 -4.91 -1.40
CA LEU A 56 -0.53 -4.10 -2.01
C LEU A 56 -1.72 -4.92 -2.51
N ASP A 57 -1.66 -6.26 -2.41
CA ASP A 57 -2.68 -7.19 -2.90
C ASP A 57 -3.01 -6.96 -4.38
N LEU A 58 -1.97 -6.87 -5.21
CA LEU A 58 -2.09 -6.64 -6.63
C LEU A 58 -1.96 -7.95 -7.43
N ASP A 59 -2.74 -8.07 -8.50
CA ASP A 59 -2.47 -9.09 -9.50
C ASP A 59 -1.15 -8.81 -10.26
N SER A 60 -0.58 -9.84 -10.88
CA SER A 60 0.71 -9.73 -11.57
C SER A 60 0.67 -8.79 -12.77
N GLY A 61 -0.47 -8.74 -13.47
CA GLY A 61 -0.65 -7.88 -14.64
C GLY A 61 -0.68 -6.40 -14.25
N LEU A 62 -1.42 -6.05 -13.20
CA LEU A 62 -1.48 -4.68 -12.69
C LEU A 62 -0.13 -4.25 -12.13
N MET A 63 0.52 -5.08 -11.31
CA MET A 63 1.88 -4.78 -10.80
C MET A 63 2.86 -4.51 -11.93
N SER A 64 2.86 -5.35 -12.98
CA SER A 64 3.74 -5.18 -14.14
C SER A 64 3.48 -3.88 -14.88
N ARG A 65 2.20 -3.47 -15.05
CA ARG A 65 1.85 -2.20 -15.69
C ARG A 65 2.30 -0.99 -14.87
N LEU A 66 2.06 -1.02 -13.56
CA LEU A 66 2.46 0.07 -12.66
C LEU A 66 3.98 0.24 -12.64
N LEU A 67 4.70 -0.88 -12.52
CA LEU A 67 6.16 -0.85 -12.48
C LEU A 67 6.76 -0.36 -13.79
N ARG A 68 6.25 -0.84 -14.93
CA ARG A 68 6.68 -0.39 -16.26
C ARG A 68 6.45 1.12 -16.44
N GLY A 69 5.29 1.65 -16.04
CA GLY A 69 5.03 3.09 -16.09
C GLY A 69 6.05 3.89 -15.28
N LEU A 70 6.40 3.44 -14.08
CA LEU A 70 7.42 4.08 -13.26
C LEU A 70 8.84 3.97 -13.86
N GLU A 71 9.15 2.88 -14.54
CA GLU A 71 10.41 2.72 -15.29
C GLU A 71 10.47 3.64 -16.51
N GLU A 72 9.39 3.71 -17.30
CA GLU A 72 9.28 4.60 -18.48
C GLU A 72 9.43 6.08 -18.11
N GLU A 73 8.94 6.46 -16.93
CA GLU A 73 9.11 7.81 -16.38
C GLU A 73 10.51 8.03 -15.77
N GLY A 74 11.37 7.01 -15.73
CA GLY A 74 12.70 7.07 -15.16
C GLY A 74 12.75 7.25 -13.64
N LEU A 75 11.67 6.87 -12.93
CA LEU A 75 11.58 6.98 -11.47
C LEU A 75 12.10 5.76 -10.75
N VAL A 76 11.98 4.59 -11.39
CA VAL A 76 12.39 3.30 -10.86
C VAL A 76 13.31 2.61 -11.86
N ALA A 77 14.26 1.87 -11.35
CA ALA A 77 15.05 0.90 -12.10
C ALA A 77 14.88 -0.48 -11.45
N THR A 78 14.83 -1.53 -12.27
CA THR A 78 14.73 -2.89 -11.76
C THR A 78 15.89 -3.75 -12.23
N ASP A 79 16.41 -4.56 -11.32
CA ASP A 79 17.48 -5.53 -11.55
C ASP A 79 17.02 -6.95 -11.16
N PRO A 80 17.64 -8.02 -11.68
CA PRO A 80 17.47 -9.33 -11.11
C PRO A 80 17.86 -9.37 -9.63
N HIS A 81 17.15 -10.18 -8.83
CA HIS A 81 17.52 -10.38 -7.42
C HIS A 81 18.89 -11.10 -7.36
N PRO A 82 19.82 -10.68 -6.48
CA PRO A 82 21.16 -11.27 -6.44
C PRO A 82 21.17 -12.78 -6.15
N ASP A 83 20.21 -13.26 -5.35
CA ASP A 83 20.15 -14.67 -4.94
C ASP A 83 19.17 -15.52 -5.79
N ASP A 84 18.33 -14.90 -6.62
CA ASP A 84 17.36 -15.58 -7.48
C ASP A 84 17.01 -14.73 -8.70
N ALA A 85 17.60 -15.06 -9.86
CA ALA A 85 17.39 -14.35 -11.11
C ALA A 85 15.92 -14.34 -11.62
N ARG A 86 15.03 -15.18 -11.07
CA ARG A 86 13.59 -15.17 -11.37
C ARG A 86 12.85 -14.07 -10.64
N ARG A 87 13.44 -13.51 -9.59
CA ARG A 87 12.90 -12.40 -8.81
C ARG A 87 13.51 -11.08 -9.29
N ARG A 88 12.80 -9.99 -9.09
CA ARG A 88 13.25 -8.64 -9.46
C ARG A 88 13.29 -7.75 -8.23
N ILE A 89 14.30 -6.90 -8.18
CA ILE A 89 14.42 -5.83 -7.19
C ILE A 89 14.25 -4.48 -7.88
N ALA A 90 13.34 -3.67 -7.38
CA ALA A 90 13.10 -2.30 -7.79
C ALA A 90 13.85 -1.32 -6.87
N ARG A 91 14.41 -0.27 -7.44
CA ARG A 91 15.11 0.81 -6.71
C ARG A 91 14.69 2.16 -7.26
N LEU A 92 14.64 3.17 -6.39
CA LEU A 92 14.42 4.53 -6.84
C LEU A 92 15.67 5.07 -7.54
N THR A 93 15.48 5.69 -8.70
CA THR A 93 16.46 6.54 -9.33
C THR A 93 16.62 7.87 -8.54
N GLN A 94 17.50 8.75 -8.96
CA GLN A 94 17.59 10.09 -8.38
C GLN A 94 16.28 10.88 -8.58
N ALA A 95 15.66 10.75 -9.76
CA ALA A 95 14.35 11.35 -10.04
C ALA A 95 13.26 10.73 -9.16
N GLY A 96 13.26 9.39 -9.02
CA GLY A 96 12.34 8.68 -8.14
C GLY A 96 12.44 9.09 -6.68
N ARG A 97 13.64 9.31 -6.16
CA ARG A 97 13.83 9.83 -4.79
C ARG A 97 13.26 11.23 -4.60
N ARG A 98 13.41 12.11 -5.59
CA ARG A 98 12.78 13.45 -5.56
C ARG A 98 11.25 13.34 -5.58
N GLU A 99 10.73 12.47 -6.42
CA GLU A 99 9.29 12.22 -6.52
C GLU A 99 8.71 11.61 -5.25
N PHE A 100 9.37 10.61 -4.68
CA PHE A 100 9.01 10.03 -3.38
C PHE A 100 8.91 11.10 -2.29
N LYS A 101 9.91 11.97 -2.15
CA LYS A 101 9.89 13.07 -1.19
C LYS A 101 8.77 14.08 -1.47
N ALA A 102 8.39 14.29 -2.73
CA ALA A 102 7.26 15.13 -3.08
C ALA A 102 5.94 14.53 -2.61
N TYR A 103 5.73 13.22 -2.81
CA TYR A 103 4.57 12.51 -2.28
C TYR A 103 4.49 12.54 -0.75
N GLU A 104 5.61 12.32 -0.06
CA GLU A 104 5.66 12.42 1.42
C GLU A 104 5.17 13.79 1.89
N ARG A 105 5.73 14.88 1.33
CA ARG A 105 5.30 16.25 1.71
C ARG A 105 3.83 16.52 1.43
N LEU A 106 3.30 16.05 0.30
CA LEU A 106 1.89 16.24 -0.08
C LEU A 106 0.97 15.42 0.82
N SER A 107 1.38 14.21 1.17
CA SER A 107 0.65 13.35 2.12
C SER A 107 0.61 13.97 3.52
N ASP A 108 1.73 14.51 3.99
CA ASP A 108 1.81 15.21 5.27
C ASP A 108 0.90 16.46 5.29
N ALA A 109 0.89 17.22 4.19
CA ALA A 109 0.02 18.38 4.06
C ALA A 109 -1.46 17.99 4.05
N GLN A 110 -1.83 16.90 3.37
CA GLN A 110 -3.18 16.36 3.38
C GLN A 110 -3.58 15.91 4.79
N ALA A 111 -2.73 15.15 5.47
CA ALA A 111 -2.96 14.70 6.85
C ALA A 111 -3.12 15.89 7.80
N THR A 112 -2.28 16.91 7.68
CA THR A 112 -2.39 18.16 8.45
C THR A 112 -3.73 18.85 8.22
N THR A 113 -4.18 18.90 6.97
CA THR A 113 -5.49 19.49 6.60
C THR A 113 -6.65 18.71 7.24
N ILE A 114 -6.60 17.37 7.22
CA ILE A 114 -7.61 16.51 7.84
C ILE A 114 -7.65 16.79 9.35
N LEU A 115 -6.50 16.77 10.01
CA LEU A 115 -6.38 17.00 11.45
C LEU A 115 -6.82 18.43 11.85
N GLY A 116 -6.61 19.41 10.98
CA GLY A 116 -7.07 20.78 11.19
C GLY A 116 -8.60 20.94 11.23
N ARG A 117 -9.36 20.01 10.63
CA ARG A 117 -10.82 19.96 10.66
C ARG A 117 -11.37 19.27 11.93
N CYS A 118 -10.49 18.61 12.71
CA CYS A 118 -10.91 17.77 13.83
C CYS A 118 -11.00 18.59 15.13
N VAL A 119 -12.19 18.73 15.70
CA VAL A 119 -12.41 19.34 17.02
C VAL A 119 -11.88 18.43 18.15
N ARG A 120 -12.09 17.11 18.02
CA ARG A 120 -11.63 16.09 18.97
C ARG A 120 -10.49 15.28 18.36
N ARG A 121 -9.33 15.92 18.20
CA ARG A 121 -8.18 15.35 17.47
C ARG A 121 -7.74 14.01 18.03
N ASP A 122 -7.58 13.89 19.36
CA ASP A 122 -7.07 12.67 20.00
C ASP A 122 -8.03 11.48 19.81
N ASP A 123 -9.34 11.72 19.88
CA ASP A 123 -10.33 10.67 19.62
C ASP A 123 -10.32 10.21 18.16
N VAL A 124 -10.11 11.15 17.23
CA VAL A 124 -10.03 10.83 15.81
C VAL A 124 -8.76 10.02 15.51
N LEU A 125 -7.62 10.40 16.09
CA LEU A 125 -6.37 9.64 15.96
C LEU A 125 -6.52 8.23 16.54
N ALA A 126 -7.06 8.09 17.75
CA ALA A 126 -7.31 6.78 18.37
C ALA A 126 -8.25 5.90 17.52
N ALA A 127 -9.29 6.50 16.91
CA ALA A 127 -10.17 5.78 16.00
C ALA A 127 -9.46 5.34 14.70
N MET A 128 -8.58 6.18 14.15
CA MET A 128 -7.76 5.84 12.98
C MET A 128 -6.80 4.68 13.29
N ASP A 129 -6.14 4.69 14.44
CA ASP A 129 -5.24 3.61 14.87
C ASP A 129 -5.99 2.29 15.02
N LEU A 130 -7.16 2.33 15.68
CA LEU A 130 -8.02 1.16 15.83
C LEU A 130 -8.45 0.59 14.47
N LEU A 131 -8.92 1.45 13.56
CA LEU A 131 -9.37 1.04 12.23
C LEU A 131 -8.21 0.50 11.40
N ALA A 132 -7.04 1.12 11.43
CA ALA A 132 -5.85 0.66 10.73
C ALA A 132 -5.43 -0.74 11.23
N THR A 133 -5.49 -0.97 12.54
CA THR A 133 -5.18 -2.28 13.14
C THR A 133 -6.17 -3.35 12.68
N VAL A 134 -7.47 -3.09 12.79
CA VAL A 134 -8.52 -4.06 12.43
C VAL A 134 -8.49 -4.38 10.93
N LEU A 135 -8.36 -3.36 10.07
CA LEU A 135 -8.32 -3.55 8.62
C LEU A 135 -7.00 -4.19 8.14
N GLY A 136 -5.89 -3.93 8.85
CA GLY A 136 -4.59 -4.56 8.58
C GLY A 136 -4.57 -6.04 8.94
N GLN A 137 -5.18 -6.41 10.07
CA GLN A 137 -5.25 -7.81 10.52
C GLN A 137 -6.11 -8.70 9.61
N ALA A 138 -7.13 -8.16 8.96
CA ALA A 138 -7.99 -8.91 8.03
C ALA A 138 -7.22 -9.46 6.80
N ARG A 139 -5.96 -9.06 6.59
CA ARG A 139 -5.08 -9.55 5.52
C ARG A 139 -4.16 -10.70 5.96
N ILE A 140 -4.13 -11.05 7.23
CA ILE A 140 -3.47 -12.27 7.71
C ILE A 140 -4.48 -13.38 7.57
N THR A 141 -4.53 -14.02 6.40
CA THR A 141 -5.23 -15.28 6.23
C THR A 141 -4.44 -16.30 7.04
N VAL A 142 -4.96 -16.68 8.19
CA VAL A 142 -4.53 -17.89 8.87
C VAL A 142 -4.99 -19.02 7.96
N GLU A 143 -4.09 -19.60 7.15
CA GLU A 143 -4.31 -20.92 6.60
C GLU A 143 -4.40 -21.85 7.81
N GLU A 144 -5.62 -22.30 8.12
CA GLU A 144 -5.80 -23.47 9.00
C GLU A 144 -5.11 -24.64 8.31
N THR A 145 -3.87 -24.87 8.66
CA THR A 145 -3.13 -26.04 8.22
C THR A 145 -3.81 -27.22 8.90
N ASP A 146 -4.47 -28.08 8.11
CA ASP A 146 -5.03 -29.34 8.59
C ASP A 146 -3.93 -30.07 9.38
N PRO A 147 -4.10 -30.27 10.72
CA PRO A 147 -3.09 -30.91 11.55
C PRO A 147 -2.78 -32.36 11.12
N ARG A 148 -3.53 -32.92 10.19
CA ARG A 148 -3.34 -34.24 9.60
C ARG A 148 -2.71 -34.19 8.21
N GLY A 149 -2.43 -32.99 7.67
CA GLY A 149 -1.81 -32.79 6.37
C GLY A 149 -0.31 -33.17 6.36
N PRO A 150 0.28 -33.49 5.19
CA PRO A 150 1.67 -33.89 5.07
C PRO A 150 2.68 -32.84 5.57
N ALA A 151 2.32 -31.58 5.58
CA ALA A 151 3.15 -30.47 6.10
C ALA A 151 3.28 -30.47 7.63
N ALA A 152 2.27 -30.98 8.37
CA ALA A 152 2.29 -31.03 9.82
C ALA A 152 3.22 -32.13 10.38
N ARG A 153 3.57 -33.12 9.58
CA ARG A 153 4.44 -34.24 10.00
C ARG A 153 5.92 -33.90 10.01
N HIS A 154 6.31 -32.79 9.43
CA HIS A 154 7.74 -32.39 9.34
C HIS A 154 8.23 -31.56 10.54
N CYS A 155 7.32 -31.09 11.41
CA CYS A 155 7.65 -30.31 12.59
C CYS A 155 7.74 -31.10 13.91
N LEU A 156 7.53 -32.43 13.88
CA LEU A 156 7.55 -33.30 15.07
C LEU A 156 8.63 -34.41 15.01
N GLY A 157 9.67 -34.20 14.21
CA GLY A 157 10.85 -35.09 14.12
C GLY A 157 12.07 -34.48 14.76
#